data_1dd4b74e0f46e48c32b3b6505f0552c0
#
_entry.id   1dd4b74e0f46e48c32b3b6505f0552c0
#
_cell.length_a   1.000
_cell.length_b   1.000
_cell.length_c   1.000
_cell.angle_alpha   90.00
_cell.angle_beta   90.00
_cell.angle_gamma   90.00
#
_symmetry.space_group_name_H-M   'P 1'
#
loop_
_entity.id
_entity.type
_entity.pdbx_description
1 polymer ?
#
loop_
_entity_poly.entity_id
_entity_poly.type
_entity_poly.pdbx_seq_one_letter_code
_entity_poly.pdbx_strand_id
1 'polypeptide(L)'
;KKAVPLFDGGYHFAGIVGNGDSFVMRDPHGIRPSYYYINEDVIVAASERAAIRTAFNLEENEVKELMPGNALIVKAGGDFTIEQIVPAKERKACSFERIYFSRGSDEKIYRERITLGHKLSKRILEHINYDLKNTIFSYIPNTAEVAFYGLVKGMEEYLNQIKVQRIMSWGNDFNEEK
;
A
#
# COMPACT_ATOMS: atom_id res chain seq x y z
N LYS A 1 4.09 -26.79 13.62
CA LYS A 1 2.64 -26.64 13.92
C LYS A 1 2.34 -26.54 15.43
N LYS A 2 2.96 -27.34 16.32
CA LYS A 2 2.63 -27.35 17.76
C LYS A 2 2.89 -26.02 18.50
N ALA A 3 3.89 -25.25 18.10
CA ALA A 3 4.25 -23.97 18.75
C ALA A 3 3.45 -22.77 18.20
N VAL A 4 2.92 -22.85 16.98
CA VAL A 4 2.28 -21.71 16.29
C VAL A 4 1.09 -21.14 17.09
N PRO A 5 0.22 -21.94 17.72
CA PRO A 5 -0.88 -21.41 18.53
C PRO A 5 -0.42 -20.57 19.77
N LEU A 6 0.86 -20.67 20.14
CA LEU A 6 1.44 -19.93 21.27
C LEU A 6 1.98 -18.55 20.83
N PHE A 7 2.06 -18.28 19.54
CA PHE A 7 2.53 -16.99 19.03
C PHE A 7 1.42 -15.94 19.13
N ASP A 8 1.78 -14.79 19.64
CA ASP A 8 0.91 -13.63 19.75
C ASP A 8 1.43 -12.48 18.86
N GLY A 9 0.51 -11.59 18.44
CA GLY A 9 0.83 -10.43 17.61
C GLY A 9 0.89 -10.72 16.11
N GLY A 10 1.46 -9.76 15.36
CA GLY A 10 1.62 -9.83 13.92
C GLY A 10 2.99 -10.37 13.51
N TYR A 11 2.99 -11.39 12.68
CA TYR A 11 4.23 -11.99 12.19
C TYR A 11 4.15 -12.47 10.74
N HIS A 12 5.31 -12.40 10.10
CA HIS A 12 5.62 -13.07 8.85
C HIS A 12 6.97 -13.75 9.06
N PHE A 13 6.98 -15.07 9.25
CA PHE A 13 8.21 -15.82 9.45
C PHE A 13 8.60 -16.58 8.19
N ALA A 14 9.86 -16.47 7.83
CA ALA A 14 10.50 -17.34 6.86
C ALA A 14 11.58 -18.16 7.57
N GLY A 15 11.70 -19.43 7.22
CA GLY A 15 12.68 -20.33 7.84
C GLY A 15 13.11 -21.44 6.90
N ILE A 16 14.36 -21.90 7.13
CA ILE A 16 14.96 -23.06 6.47
C ILE A 16 15.34 -24.06 7.55
N VAL A 17 15.00 -25.31 7.33
CA VAL A 17 15.36 -26.42 8.22
C VAL A 17 16.61 -27.11 7.69
N GLY A 18 17.39 -27.74 8.58
CA GLY A 18 18.71 -28.32 8.21
C GLY A 18 18.68 -29.42 7.14
N ASN A 19 17.51 -30.01 6.84
CA ASN A 19 17.31 -30.96 5.76
C ASN A 19 16.98 -30.30 4.39
N GLY A 20 16.97 -28.95 4.32
CA GLY A 20 16.65 -28.20 3.11
C GLY A 20 15.16 -27.83 2.96
N ASP A 21 14.28 -28.32 3.81
CA ASP A 21 12.88 -27.88 3.82
C ASP A 21 12.82 -26.41 4.23
N SER A 22 11.93 -25.64 3.62
CA SER A 22 11.71 -24.24 3.95
C SER A 22 10.23 -23.92 4.15
N PHE A 23 9.96 -22.83 4.81
CA PHE A 23 8.58 -22.39 5.02
C PHE A 23 8.49 -20.86 5.15
N VAL A 24 7.32 -20.36 4.78
CA VAL A 24 6.88 -19.01 5.12
C VAL A 24 5.52 -19.12 5.79
N MET A 25 5.31 -18.46 6.92
CA MET A 25 4.03 -18.46 7.61
C MET A 25 3.60 -17.08 8.04
N ARG A 26 2.28 -16.88 8.07
CA ARG A 26 1.64 -15.59 8.37
C ARG A 26 0.75 -15.68 9.59
N ASP A 27 0.72 -14.59 10.37
CA ASP A 27 -0.14 -14.45 11.55
C ASP A 27 -1.64 -14.65 11.23
N PRO A 28 -2.44 -15.13 12.21
CA PRO A 28 -3.84 -15.47 12.00
C PRO A 28 -4.75 -14.26 11.77
N HIS A 29 -4.34 -13.04 12.12
CA HIS A 29 -5.08 -11.80 11.88
C HIS A 29 -4.67 -11.11 10.57
N GLY A 30 -3.61 -11.59 9.89
CA GLY A 30 -3.06 -10.94 8.71
C GLY A 30 -2.58 -9.52 8.96
N ILE A 31 -2.02 -9.26 10.16
CA ILE A 31 -1.46 -7.96 10.55
C ILE A 31 -0.30 -7.61 9.61
N ARG A 32 0.63 -8.58 9.44
CA ARG A 32 1.74 -8.42 8.49
C ARG A 32 1.35 -8.88 7.10
N PRO A 33 1.77 -8.17 6.04
CA PRO A 33 1.57 -8.62 4.67
C PRO A 33 2.47 -9.83 4.36
N SER A 34 2.00 -10.68 3.46
CA SER A 34 2.75 -11.84 2.97
C SER A 34 2.25 -12.20 1.58
N TYR A 35 3.15 -12.25 0.63
CA TYR A 35 2.87 -12.54 -0.76
C TYR A 35 3.78 -13.65 -1.27
N TYR A 36 3.34 -14.37 -2.30
CA TYR A 36 4.13 -15.39 -2.95
C TYR A 36 3.85 -15.47 -4.45
N TYR A 37 4.82 -16.00 -5.16
CA TYR A 37 4.74 -16.37 -6.58
C TYR A 37 5.37 -17.73 -6.77
N ILE A 38 4.77 -18.55 -7.62
CA ILE A 38 5.22 -19.93 -7.91
C ILE A 38 5.09 -20.15 -9.40
N ASN A 39 6.16 -20.63 -10.02
CA ASN A 39 6.17 -21.17 -11.37
C ASN A 39 6.98 -22.48 -11.40
N GLU A 40 7.32 -22.98 -12.61
CA GLU A 40 8.06 -24.23 -12.79
C GLU A 40 9.49 -24.16 -12.24
N ASP A 41 10.10 -22.98 -12.23
CA ASP A 41 11.52 -22.79 -11.88
C ASP A 41 11.74 -22.32 -10.44
N VAL A 42 10.79 -21.50 -9.89
CA VAL A 42 11.00 -20.82 -8.60
C VAL A 42 9.76 -20.78 -7.74
N ILE A 43 10.00 -20.82 -6.44
CA ILE A 43 9.02 -20.46 -5.40
C ILE A 43 9.61 -19.29 -4.64
N VAL A 44 8.93 -18.15 -4.65
CA VAL A 44 9.37 -16.94 -3.97
C VAL A 44 8.27 -16.41 -3.05
N ALA A 45 8.67 -15.92 -1.88
CA ALA A 45 7.79 -15.24 -0.95
C ALA A 45 8.44 -13.98 -0.38
N ALA A 46 7.63 -12.94 -0.16
CA ALA A 46 8.09 -11.69 0.43
C ALA A 46 6.95 -11.00 1.19
N SER A 47 7.31 -10.07 2.05
CA SER A 47 6.35 -9.18 2.71
C SER A 47 5.81 -8.08 1.77
N GLU A 48 6.49 -7.81 0.66
CA GLU A 48 6.11 -6.78 -0.29
C GLU A 48 5.83 -7.38 -1.68
N ARG A 49 4.59 -7.21 -2.18
CA ARG A 49 4.19 -7.65 -3.53
C ARG A 49 5.02 -6.97 -4.62
N ALA A 50 5.28 -5.67 -4.48
CA ALA A 50 6.05 -4.92 -5.45
C ALA A 50 7.49 -5.47 -5.64
N ALA A 51 8.11 -6.00 -4.59
CA ALA A 51 9.43 -6.61 -4.68
C ALA A 51 9.43 -7.85 -5.58
N ILE A 52 8.45 -8.75 -5.43
CA ILE A 52 8.29 -9.93 -6.27
C ILE A 52 7.99 -9.52 -7.71
N ARG A 53 7.04 -8.61 -7.92
CA ARG A 53 6.64 -8.13 -9.25
C ARG A 53 7.83 -7.55 -10.02
N THR A 54 8.60 -6.70 -9.37
CA THR A 54 9.75 -6.05 -10.01
C THR A 54 10.87 -7.04 -10.34
N ALA A 55 11.16 -7.97 -9.41
CA ALA A 55 12.24 -8.93 -9.59
C ALA A 55 11.97 -9.94 -10.73
N PHE A 56 10.70 -10.30 -10.94
CA PHE A 56 10.28 -11.31 -11.92
C PHE A 56 9.50 -10.74 -13.10
N ASN A 57 9.35 -9.41 -13.19
CA ASN A 57 8.59 -8.70 -14.23
C ASN A 57 7.16 -9.24 -14.40
N LEU A 58 6.42 -9.34 -13.29
CA LEU A 58 5.09 -9.96 -13.22
C LEU A 58 3.96 -8.94 -13.24
N GLU A 59 2.82 -9.37 -13.75
CA GLU A 59 1.55 -8.65 -13.62
C GLU A 59 1.01 -8.75 -12.17
N GLU A 60 0.05 -7.86 -11.83
CA GLU A 60 -0.47 -7.78 -10.45
C GLU A 60 -1.15 -9.07 -9.98
N ASN A 61 -1.89 -9.72 -10.88
CA ASN A 61 -2.68 -10.94 -10.60
C ASN A 61 -1.84 -12.21 -10.45
N GLU A 62 -0.57 -12.20 -10.85
CA GLU A 62 0.33 -13.34 -10.76
C GLU A 62 0.88 -13.51 -9.34
N VAL A 63 1.03 -12.42 -8.60
CA VAL A 63 1.51 -12.45 -7.21
C VAL A 63 0.33 -12.59 -6.25
N LYS A 64 0.30 -13.71 -5.54
CA LYS A 64 -0.80 -14.08 -4.65
C LYS A 64 -0.50 -13.68 -3.20
N GLU A 65 -1.55 -13.33 -2.46
CA GLU A 65 -1.47 -13.11 -1.02
C GLU A 65 -1.50 -14.45 -0.28
N LEU A 66 -0.57 -14.68 0.65
CA LEU A 66 -0.66 -15.79 1.59
C LEU A 66 -1.72 -15.44 2.63
N MET A 67 -2.77 -16.26 2.71
CA MET A 67 -3.91 -15.98 3.58
C MET A 67 -3.53 -16.03 5.07
N PRO A 68 -4.21 -15.25 5.93
CA PRO A 68 -3.98 -15.28 7.38
C PRO A 68 -4.05 -16.69 7.96
N GLY A 69 -3.12 -17.01 8.85
CA GLY A 69 -3.03 -18.32 9.49
C GLY A 69 -2.49 -19.43 8.62
N ASN A 70 -2.07 -19.13 7.38
CA ASN A 70 -1.52 -20.12 6.45
C ASN A 70 0.02 -20.11 6.46
N ALA A 71 0.57 -21.24 6.02
CA ALA A 71 1.97 -21.38 5.69
C ALA A 71 2.15 -21.94 4.27
N LEU A 72 3.12 -21.41 3.56
CA LEU A 72 3.71 -22.01 2.37
C LEU A 72 4.90 -22.86 2.84
N ILE A 73 4.85 -24.14 2.58
CA ILE A 73 5.88 -25.13 2.99
C ILE A 73 6.48 -25.72 1.73
N VAL A 74 7.78 -25.67 1.61
CA VAL A 74 8.53 -26.18 0.46
C VAL A 74 9.49 -27.26 0.94
N LYS A 75 9.44 -28.42 0.32
CA LYS A 75 10.33 -29.54 0.58
C LYS A 75 11.65 -29.37 -0.18
N ALA A 76 12.72 -29.97 0.35
CA ALA A 76 14.05 -29.96 -0.31
C ALA A 76 14.01 -30.48 -1.76
N GLY A 77 13.04 -31.34 -2.10
CA GLY A 77 12.81 -31.84 -3.46
C GLY A 77 12.02 -30.91 -4.39
N GLY A 78 11.59 -29.73 -3.92
CA GLY A 78 10.81 -28.78 -4.70
C GLY A 78 9.28 -28.90 -4.54
N ASP A 79 8.77 -29.98 -3.96
CA ASP A 79 7.36 -30.10 -3.67
C ASP A 79 6.91 -29.04 -2.67
N PHE A 80 5.73 -28.47 -2.87
CA PHE A 80 5.21 -27.45 -1.97
C PHE A 80 3.75 -27.70 -1.59
N THR A 81 3.36 -27.15 -0.45
CA THR A 81 1.98 -27.09 0.01
C THR A 81 1.67 -25.73 0.64
N ILE A 82 0.41 -25.32 0.51
CA ILE A 82 -0.12 -24.18 1.27
C ILE A 82 -1.17 -24.72 2.22
N GLU A 83 -0.89 -24.60 3.51
CA GLU A 83 -1.72 -25.17 4.55
C GLU A 83 -2.15 -24.13 5.57
N GLN A 84 -3.38 -24.24 6.05
CA GLN A 84 -3.80 -23.53 7.25
C GLN A 84 -3.18 -24.18 8.48
N ILE A 85 -2.28 -23.47 9.15
CA ILE A 85 -1.55 -23.97 10.34
C ILE A 85 -2.18 -23.52 11.66
N VAL A 86 -2.94 -22.41 11.63
CA VAL A 86 -3.82 -21.94 12.70
C VAL A 86 -5.11 -21.38 12.07
N PRO A 87 -6.26 -21.47 12.75
CA PRO A 87 -7.49 -20.87 12.26
C PRO A 87 -7.31 -19.36 12.00
N ALA A 88 -7.72 -18.90 10.82
CA ALA A 88 -7.77 -17.48 10.53
C ALA A 88 -8.74 -16.79 11.50
N LYS A 89 -8.35 -15.61 11.96
CA LYS A 89 -9.14 -14.74 12.85
C LYS A 89 -9.63 -13.52 12.08
N GLU A 90 -10.36 -12.63 12.77
CA GLU A 90 -10.74 -11.33 12.22
C GLU A 90 -9.52 -10.59 11.67
N ARG A 91 -9.63 -10.10 10.42
CA ARG A 91 -8.51 -9.41 9.75
C ARG A 91 -8.23 -8.05 10.44
N LYS A 92 -6.99 -7.86 10.87
CA LYS A 92 -6.48 -6.64 11.50
C LYS A 92 -5.25 -6.12 10.76
N ALA A 93 -5.42 -5.84 9.46
CA ALA A 93 -4.32 -5.37 8.63
C ALA A 93 -3.73 -4.06 9.19
N CYS A 94 -2.41 -4.02 9.33
CA CYS A 94 -1.71 -2.86 9.85
C CYS A 94 -1.76 -1.70 8.85
N SER A 95 -2.33 -0.56 9.25
CA SER A 95 -2.35 0.65 8.40
C SER A 95 -0.95 1.22 8.17
N PHE A 96 -0.01 1.05 9.10
CA PHE A 96 1.40 1.45 8.94
C PHE A 96 2.07 0.73 7.76
N GLU A 97 1.71 -0.52 7.49
CA GLU A 97 2.21 -1.24 6.33
C GLU A 97 1.86 -0.52 5.02
N ARG A 98 0.68 0.07 4.94
CA ARG A 98 0.21 0.76 3.73
C ARG A 98 0.72 2.20 3.62
N ILE A 99 0.82 2.89 4.76
CA ILE A 99 1.18 4.31 4.81
C ILE A 99 2.71 4.49 4.79
N TYR A 100 3.45 3.64 5.49
CA TYR A 100 4.87 3.82 5.76
C TYR A 100 5.77 2.75 5.14
N PHE A 101 5.53 1.46 5.43
CA PHE A 101 6.44 0.38 5.02
C PHE A 101 6.31 -0.01 3.56
N SER A 102 5.09 -0.07 3.01
CA SER A 102 4.88 -0.44 1.61
C SER A 102 5.45 0.61 0.66
N ARG A 103 5.90 0.14 -0.51
CA ARG A 103 6.50 1.02 -1.51
C ARG A 103 5.44 1.71 -2.36
N GLY A 104 5.68 2.97 -2.70
CA GLY A 104 4.83 3.74 -3.63
C GLY A 104 4.85 3.23 -5.07
N SER A 105 5.75 2.30 -5.41
CA SER A 105 5.76 1.60 -6.70
C SER A 105 4.70 0.48 -6.81
N ASP A 106 4.06 0.07 -5.71
CA ASP A 106 2.88 -0.76 -5.76
C ASP A 106 1.67 0.08 -6.19
N GLU A 107 0.98 -0.31 -7.25
CA GLU A 107 -0.11 0.46 -7.85
C GLU A 107 -1.25 0.76 -6.85
N LYS A 108 -1.65 -0.22 -6.04
CA LYS A 108 -2.70 -0.02 -5.04
C LYS A 108 -2.27 0.96 -3.95
N ILE A 109 -1.04 0.83 -3.46
CA ILE A 109 -0.47 1.72 -2.47
C ILE A 109 -0.35 3.14 -3.03
N TYR A 110 0.10 3.29 -4.27
CA TYR A 110 0.18 4.56 -4.97
C TYR A 110 -1.19 5.25 -5.03
N ARG A 111 -2.22 4.54 -5.51
CA ARG A 111 -3.60 5.07 -5.61
C ARG A 111 -4.18 5.46 -4.24
N GLU A 112 -3.94 4.64 -3.22
CA GLU A 112 -4.39 4.96 -1.86
C GLU A 112 -3.73 6.21 -1.31
N ARG A 113 -2.41 6.37 -1.49
CA ARG A 113 -1.66 7.55 -1.03
C ARG A 113 -2.07 8.81 -1.77
N ILE A 114 -2.26 8.76 -3.09
CA ILE A 114 -2.83 9.88 -3.87
C ILE A 114 -4.20 10.27 -3.32
N THR A 115 -5.08 9.30 -3.11
CA THR A 115 -6.43 9.54 -2.59
C THR A 115 -6.40 10.14 -1.18
N LEU A 116 -5.48 9.67 -0.33
CA LEU A 116 -5.30 10.21 1.03
C LEU A 116 -4.88 11.69 0.98
N GLY A 117 -3.88 12.02 0.17
CA GLY A 117 -3.42 13.40 -0.02
C GLY A 117 -4.52 14.30 -0.57
N HIS A 118 -5.24 13.84 -1.58
CA HIS A 118 -6.38 14.56 -2.16
C HIS A 118 -7.46 14.88 -1.11
N LYS A 119 -7.83 13.89 -0.27
CA LYS A 119 -8.80 14.11 0.82
C LYS A 119 -8.31 15.08 1.89
N LEU A 120 -7.00 15.20 2.09
CA LEU A 120 -6.42 16.17 3.03
C LEU A 120 -6.50 17.60 2.52
N SER A 121 -6.58 17.85 1.21
CA SER A 121 -6.54 19.20 0.62
C SER A 121 -7.59 20.13 1.22
N LYS A 122 -8.83 19.67 1.34
CA LYS A 122 -9.91 20.47 1.93
C LYS A 122 -9.60 20.89 3.36
N ARG A 123 -9.17 19.96 4.22
CA ARG A 123 -8.85 20.26 5.62
C ARG A 123 -7.68 21.23 5.76
N ILE A 124 -6.68 21.10 4.89
CA ILE A 124 -5.53 21.99 4.89
C ILE A 124 -5.94 23.39 4.43
N LEU A 125 -6.74 23.51 3.36
CA LEU A 125 -7.28 24.78 2.88
C LEU A 125 -8.08 25.50 3.97
N GLU A 126 -8.96 24.78 4.66
CA GLU A 126 -9.73 25.33 5.80
C GLU A 126 -8.79 25.81 6.92
N HIS A 127 -7.74 25.04 7.25
CA HIS A 127 -6.80 25.37 8.33
C HIS A 127 -5.99 26.64 8.06
N ILE A 128 -5.59 26.84 6.80
CA ILE A 128 -4.85 28.05 6.36
C ILE A 128 -5.78 29.22 6.00
N ASN A 129 -7.08 29.11 6.26
CA ASN A 129 -8.09 30.08 5.87
C ASN A 129 -8.03 30.44 4.37
N TYR A 130 -7.70 29.45 3.52
CA TYR A 130 -7.55 29.60 2.07
C TYR A 130 -6.47 30.58 1.62
N ASP A 131 -5.53 30.94 2.49
CA ASP A 131 -4.40 31.84 2.17
C ASP A 131 -3.29 31.08 1.45
N LEU A 132 -3.52 30.78 0.18
CA LEU A 132 -2.53 30.12 -0.69
C LEU A 132 -1.35 31.05 -1.04
N LYS A 133 -1.53 32.35 -0.96
CA LYS A 133 -0.50 33.33 -1.35
C LYS A 133 0.68 33.35 -0.36
N ASN A 134 0.37 33.21 0.93
CA ASN A 134 1.37 33.27 2.00
C ASN A 134 1.71 31.90 2.58
N THR A 135 1.27 30.80 1.95
CA THR A 135 1.52 29.44 2.43
C THR A 135 2.47 28.69 1.51
N ILE A 136 3.47 28.06 2.10
CA ILE A 136 4.40 27.16 1.41
C ILE A 136 4.05 25.73 1.81
N PHE A 137 3.84 24.86 0.81
CA PHE A 137 3.58 23.44 1.02
C PHE A 137 4.84 22.63 0.79
N SER A 138 5.09 21.69 1.69
CA SER A 138 6.22 20.79 1.59
C SER A 138 5.87 19.45 2.21
N TYR A 139 6.72 18.45 2.03
CA TYR A 139 6.56 17.13 2.61
C TYR A 139 7.87 16.59 3.14
N ILE A 140 7.78 15.63 4.06
CA ILE A 140 8.96 14.91 4.56
C ILE A 140 9.26 13.74 3.60
N PRO A 141 10.41 13.75 2.90
CA PRO A 141 10.80 12.66 2.03
C PRO A 141 10.98 11.34 2.83
N ASN A 142 10.82 10.16 2.20
CA ASN A 142 10.32 9.97 0.82
C ASN A 142 8.87 9.48 0.86
N THR A 143 8.42 8.99 2.01
CA THR A 143 7.15 8.26 2.19
C THR A 143 5.92 9.13 1.89
N ALA A 144 5.98 10.42 2.24
CA ALA A 144 4.88 11.35 2.05
C ALA A 144 4.74 11.91 0.63
N GLU A 145 5.72 11.67 -0.26
CA GLU A 145 5.78 12.23 -1.60
C GLU A 145 4.51 11.97 -2.41
N VAL A 146 4.08 10.71 -2.49
CA VAL A 146 2.89 10.35 -3.26
C VAL A 146 1.62 10.99 -2.70
N ALA A 147 1.50 11.08 -1.38
CA ALA A 147 0.37 11.77 -0.75
C ALA A 147 0.42 13.28 -1.03
N PHE A 148 1.62 13.86 -1.08
CA PHE A 148 1.79 15.28 -1.43
C PHE A 148 1.33 15.56 -2.86
N TYR A 149 1.62 14.71 -3.84
CA TYR A 149 1.08 14.86 -5.19
C TYR A 149 -0.46 14.80 -5.21
N GLY A 150 -1.06 13.95 -4.38
CA GLY A 150 -2.51 13.93 -4.19
C GLY A 150 -3.06 15.24 -3.61
N LEU A 151 -2.35 15.81 -2.62
CA LEU A 151 -2.68 17.11 -2.05
C LEU A 151 -2.65 18.23 -3.10
N VAL A 152 -1.58 18.29 -3.91
CA VAL A 152 -1.45 19.29 -4.99
C VAL A 152 -2.61 19.18 -5.97
N LYS A 153 -2.97 17.98 -6.40
CA LYS A 153 -4.14 17.77 -7.29
C LYS A 153 -5.43 18.29 -6.67
N GLY A 154 -5.67 18.01 -5.39
CA GLY A 154 -6.86 18.52 -4.71
C GLY A 154 -6.90 20.05 -4.61
N MET A 155 -5.75 20.70 -4.46
CA MET A 155 -5.64 22.16 -4.48
C MET A 155 -5.83 22.76 -5.88
N GLU A 156 -5.31 22.11 -6.92
CA GLU A 156 -5.55 22.52 -8.31
C GLU A 156 -7.02 22.44 -8.68
N GLU A 157 -7.71 21.38 -8.26
CA GLU A 157 -9.16 21.21 -8.46
C GLU A 157 -9.93 22.35 -7.76
N TYR A 158 -9.58 22.68 -6.52
CA TYR A 158 -10.16 23.81 -5.80
C TYR A 158 -9.95 25.13 -6.54
N LEU A 159 -8.74 25.42 -6.99
CA LEU A 159 -8.44 26.63 -7.76
C LEU A 159 -9.23 26.69 -9.07
N ASN A 160 -9.37 25.56 -9.76
CA ASN A 160 -10.16 25.48 -10.99
C ASN A 160 -11.65 25.73 -10.73
N GLN A 161 -12.20 25.23 -9.62
CA GLN A 161 -13.57 25.54 -9.22
C GLN A 161 -13.78 27.05 -8.99
N ILE A 162 -12.85 27.71 -8.27
CA ILE A 162 -12.91 29.17 -8.06
C ILE A 162 -12.82 29.92 -9.40
N LYS A 163 -11.90 29.53 -10.29
CA LYS A 163 -11.76 30.16 -11.61
C LYS A 163 -13.07 30.05 -12.39
N VAL A 164 -13.68 28.85 -12.45
CA VAL A 164 -14.96 28.64 -13.15
C VAL A 164 -16.06 29.52 -12.55
N GLN A 165 -16.20 29.50 -11.21
CA GLN A 165 -17.19 30.34 -10.52
C GLN A 165 -17.01 31.83 -10.81
N ARG A 166 -15.75 32.30 -10.82
CA ARG A 166 -15.42 33.70 -11.12
C ARG A 166 -15.75 34.06 -12.56
N ILE A 167 -15.38 33.20 -13.53
CA ILE A 167 -15.71 33.40 -14.94
C ILE A 167 -17.23 33.44 -15.14
N MET A 168 -17.98 32.52 -14.54
CA MET A 168 -19.44 32.50 -14.64
C MET A 168 -20.11 33.72 -13.99
N SER A 169 -19.51 34.29 -12.95
CA SER A 169 -20.03 35.51 -12.29
C SER A 169 -19.84 36.76 -13.11
N TRP A 170 -18.92 36.80 -14.06
CA TRP A 170 -18.69 37.95 -14.94
C TRP A 170 -19.73 38.08 -16.06
N GLY A 171 -20.47 37.01 -16.39
CA GLY A 171 -21.48 37.02 -17.46
C GLY A 171 -20.89 37.48 -18.80
N ASN A 172 -21.55 38.49 -19.43
CA ASN A 172 -21.10 39.08 -20.69
C ASN A 172 -20.07 40.23 -20.52
N ASP A 173 -19.70 40.58 -19.29
CA ASP A 173 -18.76 41.68 -19.00
C ASP A 173 -17.30 41.20 -19.01
N PHE A 174 -16.93 40.47 -20.03
CA PHE A 174 -15.54 40.01 -20.23
C PHE A 174 -14.74 41.15 -20.85
N ASN A 175 -13.75 41.67 -20.13
CA ASN A 175 -12.74 42.58 -20.68
C ASN A 175 -11.32 42.09 -20.31
N GLU A 176 -10.28 42.54 -21.03
CA GLU A 176 -8.90 42.09 -20.90
C GLU A 176 -8.26 42.42 -19.52
N GLU A 177 -8.89 43.24 -18.69
CA GLU A 177 -8.38 43.65 -17.37
C GLU A 177 -8.85 42.77 -16.22
N LYS A 178 -9.73 41.78 -16.47
CA LYS A 178 -10.25 40.82 -15.46
C LYS A 178 -9.74 39.41 -15.69
#